data_19c1b45a5fbca0d730b73ce569f39483
#
_entry.id   19c1b45a5fbca0d730b73ce569f39483
#
_cell.length_a   1.000
_cell.length_b   1.000
_cell.length_c   1.000
_cell.angle_alpha   90.00
_cell.angle_beta   90.00
_cell.angle_gamma   90.00
#
_symmetry.space_group_name_H-M   'P 1'
#
loop_
_entity.id
_entity.type
_entity.pdbx_description
1 polymer ?
#
loop_
_entity_poly.entity_id
_entity_poly.type
_entity_poly.pdbx_seq_one_letter_code
_entity_poly.pdbx_strand_id
1 'polypeptide(L)'
;AMTLEKATLPVPQFDQITLDQLKAQIEQAIQQGQTFLKQLAAVPDTIQAQLSVLAQVDLLENNLSESWGVLSHLNAVMNNAETREVYQSLLPALSEYYTELGQHTALYQTYQQVQDSDAFAALPAAQQSAIKLALRDFKLSGVALEGEAKKRYAEISARLSQLSSDFSNHVLDATQAYCKPLADAQLKGLPQSSIALLQQYGQQRGLQQPAATLDIPSYMAIMTYAADRGLREELYRAYTTRASEQGNPEFDNTPVMEEILSLRQEMAQLLGFSSYAEFSLASKMAPDVATVHQFLIDLAEHARKPAEQEIAELKAMAAEDGIADLQPWDTGYYSEKLKMRQFNLSQEALKPYFPAPKILQGLFSIVSRLYGINIVEREAPVWHPDARYFELEEQGNVLGGFYFDLYARSGKRGGAWMSGFRSRMQTGNGLQKPICYMVCNFTPPVGDQPALLTHDEVNTLFHEFGHGLQDRKSTRLNSSH
;
A
#
# COMPACT_ATOMS: atom_id res chain seq x y z
N ALA A 1 -13.87 -3.99 -31.71
CA ALA A 1 -13.18 -4.14 -30.42
C ALA A 1 -12.29 -5.37 -30.50
N MET A 2 -10.99 -5.21 -30.26
CA MET A 2 -10.08 -6.35 -30.24
C MET A 2 -10.35 -7.17 -28.97
N THR A 3 -10.57 -8.48 -29.15
CA THR A 3 -10.69 -9.41 -28.03
C THR A 3 -9.29 -9.65 -27.44
N LEU A 4 -9.11 -9.43 -26.15
CA LEU A 4 -7.86 -9.70 -25.48
C LEU A 4 -7.64 -11.22 -25.37
N GLU A 5 -6.39 -11.64 -25.50
CA GLU A 5 -6.01 -13.01 -25.18
C GLU A 5 -6.03 -13.22 -23.67
N LYS A 6 -6.27 -14.45 -23.26
CA LYS A 6 -6.35 -14.78 -21.82
C LYS A 6 -4.99 -14.71 -21.16
N ALA A 7 -4.99 -14.43 -19.86
CA ALA A 7 -3.80 -14.49 -19.04
C ALA A 7 -3.08 -15.82 -19.20
N THR A 8 -1.75 -15.76 -19.33
CA THR A 8 -0.92 -16.97 -19.44
C THR A 8 -0.47 -17.47 -18.07
N LEU A 9 -0.42 -16.58 -17.07
CA LEU A 9 -0.05 -16.92 -15.70
C LEU A 9 -1.30 -17.35 -14.91
N PRO A 10 -1.15 -18.23 -13.90
CA PRO A 10 -2.25 -18.54 -12.99
C PRO A 10 -2.63 -17.30 -12.18
N VAL A 11 -3.84 -16.80 -12.41
CA VAL A 11 -4.37 -15.60 -11.75
C VAL A 11 -5.51 -15.95 -10.80
N PRO A 12 -5.75 -15.12 -9.76
CA PRO A 12 -6.91 -15.32 -8.88
C PRO A 12 -8.21 -15.22 -9.66
N GLN A 13 -9.17 -16.09 -9.35
CA GLN A 13 -10.48 -16.13 -10.00
C GLN A 13 -11.47 -15.21 -9.28
N PHE A 14 -11.25 -13.90 -9.34
CA PHE A 14 -12.04 -12.89 -8.62
C PHE A 14 -13.54 -12.94 -8.93
N ASP A 15 -13.91 -13.40 -10.10
CA ASP A 15 -15.31 -13.53 -10.53
C ASP A 15 -16.03 -14.75 -9.94
N GLN A 16 -15.29 -15.73 -9.42
CA GLN A 16 -15.83 -16.99 -8.91
C GLN A 16 -15.62 -17.20 -7.42
N ILE A 17 -14.63 -16.51 -6.81
CA ILE A 17 -14.28 -16.67 -5.41
C ILE A 17 -15.31 -15.99 -4.53
N THR A 18 -15.88 -16.73 -3.56
CA THR A 18 -16.72 -16.16 -2.51
C THR A 18 -15.89 -15.90 -1.25
N LEU A 19 -16.39 -15.00 -0.39
CA LEU A 19 -15.73 -14.72 0.89
C LEU A 19 -15.66 -15.97 1.78
N ASP A 20 -16.70 -16.81 1.78
CA ASP A 20 -16.70 -18.06 2.53
C ASP A 20 -15.63 -19.04 2.03
N GLN A 21 -15.45 -19.13 0.72
CA GLN A 21 -14.38 -19.94 0.13
C GLN A 21 -12.99 -19.41 0.48
N LEU A 22 -12.78 -18.10 0.42
CA LEU A 22 -11.52 -17.48 0.83
C LEU A 22 -11.22 -17.74 2.30
N LYS A 23 -12.22 -17.57 3.16
CA LYS A 23 -12.06 -17.83 4.60
C LYS A 23 -11.63 -19.29 4.84
N ALA A 24 -12.31 -20.24 4.19
CA ALA A 24 -11.99 -21.67 4.31
C ALA A 24 -10.58 -21.97 3.79
N GLN A 25 -10.17 -21.40 2.68
CA GLN A 25 -8.82 -21.57 2.13
C GLN A 25 -7.73 -21.05 3.07
N ILE A 26 -7.95 -19.88 3.67
CA ILE A 26 -7.01 -19.25 4.61
C ILE A 26 -6.93 -20.10 5.89
N GLU A 27 -8.05 -20.51 6.44
CA GLU A 27 -8.09 -21.38 7.62
C GLU A 27 -7.37 -22.70 7.38
N GLN A 28 -7.56 -23.31 6.21
CA GLN A 28 -6.88 -24.53 5.81
C GLN A 28 -5.37 -24.32 5.69
N ALA A 29 -4.93 -23.21 5.08
CA ALA A 29 -3.51 -22.88 4.95
C ALA A 29 -2.86 -22.69 6.33
N ILE A 30 -3.54 -22.02 7.26
CA ILE A 30 -3.08 -21.87 8.65
C ILE A 30 -2.95 -23.24 9.31
N GLN A 31 -3.96 -24.09 9.18
CA GLN A 31 -3.96 -25.43 9.77
C GLN A 31 -2.83 -26.29 9.24
N GLN A 32 -2.56 -26.24 7.94
CA GLN A 32 -1.45 -26.98 7.33
C GLN A 32 -0.11 -26.52 7.92
N GLY A 33 0.08 -25.21 8.08
CA GLY A 33 1.27 -24.65 8.71
C GLY A 33 1.42 -25.09 10.16
N GLN A 34 0.35 -25.03 10.92
CA GLN A 34 0.36 -25.48 12.33
C GLN A 34 0.65 -26.96 12.47
N THR A 35 0.09 -27.77 11.61
CA THR A 35 0.36 -29.23 11.58
C THR A 35 1.83 -29.49 11.30
N PHE A 36 2.41 -28.79 10.33
CA PHE A 36 3.83 -28.90 10.01
C PHE A 36 4.71 -28.55 11.21
N LEU A 37 4.40 -27.45 11.90
CA LEU A 37 5.17 -27.03 13.08
C LEU A 37 5.09 -28.05 14.23
N LYS A 38 3.93 -28.65 14.44
CA LYS A 38 3.75 -29.69 15.47
C LYS A 38 4.57 -30.95 15.15
N GLN A 39 4.65 -31.31 13.87
CA GLN A 39 5.42 -32.48 13.44
C GLN A 39 6.93 -32.26 13.50
N LEU A 40 7.37 -31.01 13.45
CA LEU A 40 8.79 -30.65 13.58
C LEU A 40 9.16 -30.50 15.06
N ALA A 41 9.27 -31.64 15.77
CA ALA A 41 9.56 -31.62 17.20
C ALA A 41 11.05 -31.42 17.51
N ALA A 42 11.93 -31.79 16.58
CA ALA A 42 13.38 -31.65 16.71
C ALA A 42 14.02 -31.39 15.34
N VAL A 43 15.28 -30.92 15.36
CA VAL A 43 16.06 -30.73 14.14
C VAL A 43 16.28 -32.07 13.44
N PRO A 44 16.02 -32.19 12.13
CA PRO A 44 16.34 -33.41 11.38
C PRO A 44 17.83 -33.75 11.39
N ASP A 45 18.17 -35.00 11.30
CA ASP A 45 19.54 -35.50 11.48
C ASP A 45 20.45 -35.24 10.26
N THR A 46 19.87 -35.14 9.06
CA THR A 46 20.65 -34.99 7.82
C THR A 46 20.47 -33.62 7.22
N ILE A 47 21.51 -33.15 6.51
CA ILE A 47 21.43 -31.86 5.79
C ILE A 47 20.33 -31.86 4.74
N GLN A 48 20.10 -32.96 4.04
CA GLN A 48 19.03 -33.05 3.04
C GLN A 48 17.65 -32.90 3.67
N ALA A 49 17.42 -33.53 4.82
CA ALA A 49 16.18 -33.41 5.56
C ALA A 49 15.99 -31.98 6.09
N GLN A 50 17.06 -31.34 6.57
CA GLN A 50 17.05 -29.92 7.02
C GLN A 50 16.70 -28.99 5.87
N LEU A 51 17.33 -29.11 4.71
CA LEU A 51 17.02 -28.31 3.52
C LEU A 51 15.59 -28.54 3.04
N SER A 52 15.08 -29.77 3.15
CA SER A 52 13.68 -30.10 2.84
C SER A 52 12.70 -29.34 3.75
N VAL A 53 13.02 -29.22 5.04
CA VAL A 53 12.21 -28.44 6.00
C VAL A 53 12.14 -26.98 5.56
N LEU A 54 13.26 -26.36 5.19
CA LEU A 54 13.29 -24.98 4.72
C LEU A 54 12.42 -24.78 3.46
N ALA A 55 12.52 -25.72 2.51
CA ALA A 55 11.71 -25.68 1.30
C ALA A 55 10.21 -25.80 1.60
N GLN A 56 9.84 -26.68 2.55
CA GLN A 56 8.44 -26.85 2.95
C GLN A 56 7.87 -25.60 3.62
N VAL A 57 8.64 -24.93 4.47
CA VAL A 57 8.24 -23.67 5.10
C VAL A 57 7.95 -22.62 4.03
N ASP A 58 8.80 -22.49 3.02
CA ASP A 58 8.61 -21.53 1.93
C ASP A 58 7.32 -21.82 1.14
N LEU A 59 7.02 -23.08 0.87
CA LEU A 59 5.80 -23.47 0.17
C LEU A 59 4.54 -23.19 1.00
N LEU A 60 4.58 -23.48 2.29
CA LEU A 60 3.46 -23.20 3.21
C LEU A 60 3.20 -21.69 3.31
N GLU A 61 4.26 -20.91 3.43
CA GLU A 61 4.16 -19.45 3.47
C GLU A 61 3.60 -18.90 2.15
N ASN A 62 4.07 -19.40 1.02
CA ASN A 62 3.56 -18.99 -0.29
C ASN A 62 2.07 -19.28 -0.44
N ASN A 63 1.62 -20.46 -0.01
CA ASN A 63 0.21 -20.85 -0.06
C ASN A 63 -0.68 -19.94 0.79
N LEU A 64 -0.28 -19.68 2.03
CA LEU A 64 -1.02 -18.77 2.91
C LEU A 64 -1.00 -17.33 2.38
N SER A 65 0.15 -16.85 1.95
CA SER A 65 0.34 -15.50 1.44
C SER A 65 -0.53 -15.21 0.22
N GLU A 66 -0.71 -16.18 -0.68
CA GLU A 66 -1.57 -16.01 -1.85
C GLU A 66 -3.04 -15.81 -1.45
N SER A 67 -3.59 -16.69 -0.61
CA SER A 67 -5.00 -16.58 -0.22
C SER A 67 -5.27 -15.39 0.70
N TRP A 68 -4.41 -15.14 1.67
CA TRP A 68 -4.51 -13.95 2.52
C TRP A 68 -4.34 -12.66 1.70
N GLY A 69 -3.43 -12.66 0.72
CA GLY A 69 -3.19 -11.53 -0.16
C GLY A 69 -4.43 -11.16 -0.98
N VAL A 70 -5.20 -12.14 -1.46
CA VAL A 70 -6.47 -11.87 -2.15
C VAL A 70 -7.47 -11.19 -1.22
N LEU A 71 -7.67 -11.71 -0.02
CA LEU A 71 -8.61 -11.12 0.93
C LEU A 71 -8.16 -9.72 1.39
N SER A 72 -6.87 -9.55 1.68
CA SER A 72 -6.32 -8.25 2.07
C SER A 72 -6.50 -7.20 0.97
N HIS A 73 -6.28 -7.61 -0.28
CA HIS A 73 -6.49 -6.75 -1.43
C HIS A 73 -7.96 -6.33 -1.54
N LEU A 74 -8.89 -7.29 -1.47
CA LEU A 74 -10.33 -6.99 -1.51
C LEU A 74 -10.75 -6.09 -0.35
N ASN A 75 -10.21 -6.30 0.84
CA ASN A 75 -10.49 -5.45 1.98
C ASN A 75 -10.01 -4.01 1.78
N ALA A 76 -8.94 -3.81 1.02
CA ALA A 76 -8.39 -2.49 0.72
C ALA A 76 -9.12 -1.78 -0.43
N VAL A 77 -9.58 -2.51 -1.45
CA VAL A 77 -10.09 -1.92 -2.70
C VAL A 77 -11.58 -2.13 -2.94
N MET A 78 -12.19 -3.09 -2.25
CA MET A 78 -13.62 -3.42 -2.33
C MET A 78 -14.20 -3.57 -0.92
N ASN A 79 -13.89 -2.61 -0.05
CA ASN A 79 -14.28 -2.67 1.35
C ASN A 79 -15.80 -2.52 1.51
N ASN A 80 -16.38 -3.45 2.23
CA ASN A 80 -17.77 -3.43 2.67
C ASN A 80 -17.87 -4.20 4.00
N ALA A 81 -19.07 -4.20 4.61
CA ALA A 81 -19.27 -4.84 5.92
C ALA A 81 -18.91 -6.32 5.90
N GLU A 82 -19.28 -7.05 4.86
CA GLU A 82 -19.03 -8.49 4.76
C GLU A 82 -17.54 -8.82 4.62
N THR A 83 -16.84 -8.13 3.71
CA THR A 83 -15.40 -8.31 3.51
C THR A 83 -14.63 -7.96 4.77
N ARG A 84 -15.00 -6.86 5.41
CA ARG A 84 -14.38 -6.40 6.66
C ARG A 84 -14.54 -7.41 7.78
N GLU A 85 -15.74 -7.97 7.92
CA GLU A 85 -16.03 -8.98 8.94
C GLU A 85 -15.17 -10.23 8.76
N VAL A 86 -15.07 -10.75 7.53
CA VAL A 86 -14.23 -11.93 7.25
C VAL A 86 -12.76 -11.62 7.52
N TYR A 87 -12.27 -10.48 7.05
CA TYR A 87 -10.90 -10.06 7.29
C TYR A 87 -10.57 -10.00 8.78
N GLN A 88 -11.40 -9.31 9.56
CA GLN A 88 -11.18 -9.16 11.00
C GLN A 88 -11.29 -10.48 11.75
N SER A 89 -12.18 -11.36 11.34
CA SER A 89 -12.37 -12.66 11.99
C SER A 89 -11.15 -13.57 11.88
N LEU A 90 -10.32 -13.38 10.86
CA LEU A 90 -9.13 -14.19 10.60
C LEU A 90 -7.86 -13.64 11.26
N LEU A 91 -7.85 -12.36 11.66
CA LEU A 91 -6.66 -11.74 12.25
C LEU A 91 -6.11 -12.49 13.47
N PRO A 92 -6.93 -12.92 14.45
CA PRO A 92 -6.40 -13.66 15.60
C PRO A 92 -5.67 -14.95 15.22
N ALA A 93 -6.25 -15.76 14.34
CA ALA A 93 -5.65 -17.03 13.91
C ALA A 93 -4.36 -16.81 13.13
N LEU A 94 -4.32 -15.79 12.26
CA LEU A 94 -3.10 -15.42 11.53
C LEU A 94 -1.99 -14.97 12.46
N SER A 95 -2.31 -14.08 13.40
CA SER A 95 -1.35 -13.56 14.37
C SER A 95 -0.79 -14.70 15.23
N GLU A 96 -1.64 -15.58 15.71
CA GLU A 96 -1.24 -16.76 16.48
C GLU A 96 -0.28 -17.65 15.68
N TYR A 97 -0.64 -17.95 14.43
CA TYR A 97 0.19 -18.79 13.58
C TYR A 97 1.56 -18.16 13.29
N TYR A 98 1.60 -16.88 12.91
CA TYR A 98 2.86 -16.21 12.63
C TYR A 98 3.74 -16.08 13.87
N THR A 99 3.15 -15.91 15.05
CA THR A 99 3.88 -15.93 16.31
C THR A 99 4.47 -17.33 16.60
N GLU A 100 3.69 -18.38 16.44
CA GLU A 100 4.17 -19.76 16.58
C GLU A 100 5.34 -20.06 15.63
N LEU A 101 5.19 -19.65 14.36
CA LEU A 101 6.22 -19.84 13.34
C LEU A 101 7.51 -19.11 13.71
N GLY A 102 7.41 -17.82 14.07
CA GLY A 102 8.56 -16.99 14.41
C GLY A 102 9.23 -17.37 15.73
N GLN A 103 8.57 -18.11 16.60
CA GLN A 103 9.08 -18.53 17.91
C GLN A 103 9.34 -20.04 17.98
N HIS A 104 9.28 -20.75 16.86
CA HIS A 104 9.45 -22.20 16.84
C HIS A 104 10.92 -22.57 16.95
N THR A 105 11.30 -23.12 18.10
CA THR A 105 12.71 -23.39 18.46
C THR A 105 13.36 -24.39 17.50
N ALA A 106 12.70 -25.52 17.23
CA ALA A 106 13.26 -26.56 16.35
C ALA A 106 13.46 -26.04 14.92
N LEU A 107 12.55 -25.21 14.41
CA LEU A 107 12.69 -24.59 13.09
C LEU A 107 13.86 -23.60 13.07
N TYR A 108 13.97 -22.74 14.06
CA TYR A 108 15.11 -21.83 14.21
C TYR A 108 16.44 -22.57 14.24
N GLN A 109 16.52 -23.61 15.04
CA GLN A 109 17.73 -24.45 15.14
C GLN A 109 18.05 -25.15 13.82
N THR A 110 17.03 -25.54 13.05
CA THR A 110 17.23 -26.13 11.72
C THR A 110 17.92 -25.13 10.79
N TYR A 111 17.47 -23.88 10.75
CA TYR A 111 18.14 -22.81 10.00
C TYR A 111 19.57 -22.60 10.48
N GLN A 112 19.82 -22.59 11.80
CA GLN A 112 21.15 -22.44 12.35
C GLN A 112 22.10 -23.56 11.92
N GLN A 113 21.63 -24.82 11.98
CA GLN A 113 22.45 -25.95 11.60
C GLN A 113 22.79 -25.94 10.11
N VAL A 114 21.85 -25.53 9.25
CA VAL A 114 22.14 -25.37 7.82
C VAL A 114 23.21 -24.29 7.63
N GLN A 115 23.10 -23.16 8.31
CA GLN A 115 24.09 -22.06 8.21
C GLN A 115 25.48 -22.52 8.68
N ASP A 116 25.56 -23.31 9.74
CA ASP A 116 26.83 -23.77 10.33
C ASP A 116 27.40 -25.00 9.61
N SER A 117 26.69 -25.59 8.65
CA SER A 117 27.13 -26.77 7.93
C SER A 117 28.08 -26.42 6.78
N ASP A 118 28.88 -27.42 6.35
CA ASP A 118 29.74 -27.28 5.19
C ASP A 118 28.95 -27.05 3.90
N ALA A 119 27.70 -27.54 3.85
CA ALA A 119 26.83 -27.38 2.69
C ALA A 119 26.39 -25.92 2.44
N PHE A 120 26.42 -25.06 3.47
CA PHE A 120 25.97 -23.68 3.34
C PHE A 120 26.78 -22.89 2.30
N ALA A 121 28.11 -23.04 2.31
CA ALA A 121 28.97 -22.34 1.38
C ALA A 121 28.72 -22.75 -0.09
N ALA A 122 28.19 -23.95 -0.33
CA ALA A 122 27.85 -24.45 -1.66
C ALA A 122 26.47 -24.01 -2.14
N LEU A 123 25.63 -23.44 -1.27
CA LEU A 123 24.32 -22.92 -1.66
C LEU A 123 24.46 -21.66 -2.52
N PRO A 124 23.52 -21.42 -3.45
CA PRO A 124 23.48 -20.14 -4.17
C PRO A 124 23.44 -18.95 -3.21
N ALA A 125 24.05 -17.84 -3.59
CA ALA A 125 24.12 -16.64 -2.77
C ALA A 125 22.74 -16.15 -2.30
N ALA A 126 21.73 -16.30 -3.14
CA ALA A 126 20.35 -15.96 -2.80
C ALA A 126 19.82 -16.79 -1.63
N GLN A 127 20.07 -18.11 -1.64
CA GLN A 127 19.65 -18.99 -0.54
C GLN A 127 20.42 -18.71 0.74
N GLN A 128 21.71 -18.43 0.65
CA GLN A 128 22.52 -18.05 1.81
C GLN A 128 21.96 -16.78 2.45
N SER A 129 21.63 -15.77 1.65
CA SER A 129 21.03 -14.52 2.13
C SER A 129 19.66 -14.76 2.76
N ALA A 130 18.80 -15.58 2.14
CA ALA A 130 17.49 -15.91 2.67
C ALA A 130 17.59 -16.57 4.06
N ILE A 131 18.55 -17.49 4.25
CA ILE A 131 18.79 -18.15 5.53
C ILE A 131 19.23 -17.12 6.59
N LYS A 132 20.17 -16.25 6.26
CA LYS A 132 20.63 -15.18 7.17
C LYS A 132 19.51 -14.26 7.61
N LEU A 133 18.67 -13.86 6.65
CA LEU A 133 17.51 -13.00 6.93
C LEU A 133 16.46 -13.72 7.79
N ALA A 134 16.20 -14.99 7.53
CA ALA A 134 15.30 -15.80 8.35
C ALA A 134 15.78 -15.90 9.80
N LEU A 135 17.07 -16.13 10.01
CA LEU A 135 17.66 -16.18 11.35
C LEU A 135 17.53 -14.86 12.11
N ARG A 136 17.76 -13.73 11.41
CA ARG A 136 17.49 -12.41 11.95
C ARG A 136 16.03 -12.27 12.38
N ASP A 137 15.11 -12.64 11.50
CA ASP A 137 13.68 -12.48 11.74
C ASP A 137 13.17 -13.34 12.89
N PHE A 138 13.71 -14.57 13.07
CA PHE A 138 13.42 -15.37 14.27
C PHE A 138 13.77 -14.63 15.56
N LYS A 139 14.93 -13.99 15.60
CA LYS A 139 15.35 -13.20 16.76
C LYS A 139 14.39 -12.02 17.00
N LEU A 140 14.00 -11.32 15.95
CA LEU A 140 13.07 -10.19 16.02
C LEU A 140 11.63 -10.64 16.35
N SER A 141 11.31 -11.90 16.16
CA SER A 141 10.02 -12.50 16.51
C SER A 141 10.02 -13.07 17.93
N GLY A 142 11.13 -12.97 18.65
CA GLY A 142 11.22 -13.39 20.05
C GLY A 142 11.43 -14.88 20.24
N VAL A 143 12.15 -15.56 19.34
CA VAL A 143 12.43 -17.00 19.46
C VAL A 143 13.17 -17.35 20.76
N ALA A 144 13.95 -16.41 21.31
CA ALA A 144 14.69 -16.59 22.56
C ALA A 144 13.84 -16.28 23.80
N LEU A 145 12.65 -15.72 23.65
CA LEU A 145 11.78 -15.42 24.78
C LEU A 145 11.21 -16.70 25.42
N GLU A 146 11.05 -16.68 26.72
CA GLU A 146 10.52 -17.79 27.51
C GLU A 146 9.46 -17.32 28.50
N GLY A 147 8.58 -18.22 28.91
CA GLY A 147 7.60 -17.97 29.94
C GLY A 147 6.66 -16.81 29.65
N GLU A 148 6.50 -15.92 30.62
CA GLU A 148 5.56 -14.78 30.52
C GLU A 148 5.96 -13.79 29.43
N ALA A 149 7.23 -13.57 29.17
CA ALA A 149 7.70 -12.68 28.11
C ALA A 149 7.26 -13.18 26.72
N LYS A 150 7.37 -14.47 26.48
CA LYS A 150 6.94 -15.11 25.22
C LYS A 150 5.44 -14.98 25.04
N LYS A 151 4.67 -15.23 26.10
CA LYS A 151 3.21 -15.11 26.08
C LYS A 151 2.81 -13.64 25.83
N ARG A 152 3.47 -12.70 26.49
CA ARG A 152 3.19 -11.27 26.35
C ARG A 152 3.46 -10.78 24.91
N TYR A 153 4.55 -11.22 24.31
CA TYR A 153 4.84 -10.90 22.91
C TYR A 153 3.70 -11.34 21.99
N ALA A 154 3.17 -12.55 22.17
CA ALA A 154 2.05 -13.08 21.38
C ALA A 154 0.78 -12.20 21.54
N GLU A 155 0.47 -11.81 22.78
CA GLU A 155 -0.67 -10.94 23.08
C GLU A 155 -0.52 -9.57 22.39
N ILE A 156 0.67 -8.98 22.45
CA ILE A 156 0.96 -7.69 21.82
C ILE A 156 0.82 -7.78 20.30
N SER A 157 1.39 -8.81 19.68
CA SER A 157 1.29 -9.01 18.23
C SER A 157 -0.16 -9.13 17.76
N ALA A 158 -0.98 -9.91 18.46
CA ALA A 158 -2.40 -10.06 18.16
C ALA A 158 -3.13 -8.74 18.28
N ARG A 159 -2.88 -8.00 19.37
CA ARG A 159 -3.52 -6.70 19.61
C ARG A 159 -3.11 -5.65 18.58
N LEU A 160 -1.85 -5.59 18.21
CA LEU A 160 -1.37 -4.65 17.19
C LEU A 160 -2.01 -4.91 15.83
N SER A 161 -2.21 -6.16 15.44
CA SER A 161 -2.92 -6.50 14.20
C SER A 161 -4.36 -5.97 14.21
N GLN A 162 -5.07 -6.14 15.32
CA GLN A 162 -6.44 -5.65 15.47
C GLN A 162 -6.48 -4.12 15.43
N LEU A 163 -5.58 -3.47 16.15
CA LEU A 163 -5.52 -2.00 16.19
C LEU A 163 -5.19 -1.40 14.83
N SER A 164 -4.32 -2.03 14.05
CA SER A 164 -4.01 -1.57 12.69
C SER A 164 -5.23 -1.65 11.79
N SER A 165 -6.03 -2.69 11.89
CA SER A 165 -7.28 -2.83 11.16
C SER A 165 -8.30 -1.78 11.58
N ASP A 166 -8.47 -1.57 12.87
CA ASP A 166 -9.37 -0.54 13.42
C ASP A 166 -8.98 0.85 12.92
N PHE A 167 -7.69 1.17 12.97
CA PHE A 167 -7.17 2.45 12.48
C PHE A 167 -7.55 2.68 11.01
N SER A 168 -7.26 1.72 10.16
CA SER A 168 -7.55 1.83 8.72
C SER A 168 -9.04 1.96 8.43
N ASN A 169 -9.87 1.21 9.15
CA ASN A 169 -11.31 1.26 9.00
C ASN A 169 -11.88 2.62 9.41
N HIS A 170 -11.39 3.18 10.51
CA HIS A 170 -11.82 4.52 10.96
C HIS A 170 -11.49 5.59 9.94
N VAL A 171 -10.30 5.55 9.34
CA VAL A 171 -9.90 6.52 8.30
C VAL A 171 -10.80 6.38 7.07
N LEU A 172 -11.06 5.17 6.61
CA LEU A 172 -11.93 4.94 5.46
C LEU A 172 -13.36 5.42 5.74
N ASP A 173 -13.90 5.06 6.88
CA ASP A 173 -15.26 5.44 7.27
C ASP A 173 -15.41 6.95 7.44
N ALA A 174 -14.43 7.61 8.06
CA ALA A 174 -14.41 9.07 8.20
C ALA A 174 -14.36 9.76 6.83
N THR A 175 -13.56 9.23 5.90
CA THR A 175 -13.47 9.76 4.54
C THR A 175 -14.81 9.67 3.81
N GLN A 176 -15.48 8.53 3.92
CA GLN A 176 -16.72 8.27 3.18
C GLN A 176 -17.95 8.89 3.80
N ALA A 177 -17.91 9.22 5.10
CA ALA A 177 -19.02 9.83 5.79
C ALA A 177 -19.27 11.30 5.37
N TYR A 178 -18.29 11.95 4.78
CA TYR A 178 -18.38 13.37 4.42
C TYR A 178 -18.92 13.56 3.02
N CYS A 179 -19.97 14.42 2.91
CA CYS A 179 -20.49 14.87 1.63
C CYS A 179 -21.13 16.23 1.84
N LYS A 180 -20.64 17.24 1.10
CA LYS A 180 -21.21 18.59 1.17
C LYS A 180 -21.80 18.98 -0.18
N PRO A 181 -23.12 19.16 -0.29
CA PRO A 181 -23.73 19.78 -1.47
C PRO A 181 -23.20 21.21 -1.68
N LEU A 182 -22.91 21.57 -2.92
CA LEU A 182 -22.34 22.87 -3.27
C LEU A 182 -23.37 23.77 -3.96
N ALA A 183 -23.43 25.03 -3.53
CA ALA A 183 -24.19 26.05 -4.22
C ALA A 183 -23.41 26.60 -5.42
N ASP A 184 -24.09 27.20 -6.39
CA ASP A 184 -23.47 27.74 -7.60
C ASP A 184 -22.35 28.74 -7.30
N ALA A 185 -22.52 29.57 -6.28
CA ALA A 185 -21.52 30.54 -5.87
C ALA A 185 -20.21 29.91 -5.41
N GLN A 186 -20.27 28.68 -4.86
CA GLN A 186 -19.12 27.96 -4.38
C GLN A 186 -18.31 27.31 -5.50
N LEU A 187 -18.87 27.23 -6.70
CA LEU A 187 -18.21 26.67 -7.89
C LEU A 187 -17.29 27.67 -8.61
N LYS A 188 -17.31 28.94 -8.20
CA LYS A 188 -16.47 29.99 -8.81
C LYS A 188 -15.00 29.60 -8.75
N GLY A 189 -14.32 29.75 -9.88
CA GLY A 189 -12.89 29.42 -10.00
C GLY A 189 -12.60 27.98 -10.42
N LEU A 190 -13.56 27.07 -10.27
CA LEU A 190 -13.39 25.69 -10.67
C LEU A 190 -13.46 25.52 -12.18
N PRO A 191 -12.53 24.76 -12.79
CA PRO A 191 -12.63 24.38 -14.19
C PRO A 191 -13.87 23.51 -14.46
N GLN A 192 -14.34 23.50 -15.71
CA GLN A 192 -15.51 22.69 -16.09
C GLN A 192 -15.31 21.21 -15.81
N SER A 193 -14.10 20.70 -16.02
CA SER A 193 -13.79 19.30 -15.71
C SER A 193 -13.97 18.98 -14.21
N SER A 194 -13.59 19.91 -13.35
CA SER A 194 -13.78 19.76 -11.89
C SER A 194 -15.25 19.83 -11.51
N ILE A 195 -16.01 20.75 -12.11
CA ILE A 195 -17.46 20.85 -11.86
C ILE A 195 -18.16 19.56 -12.28
N ALA A 196 -17.81 19.01 -13.46
CA ALA A 196 -18.37 17.76 -13.94
C ALA A 196 -18.05 16.60 -13.00
N LEU A 197 -16.84 16.54 -12.47
CA LEU A 197 -16.43 15.55 -11.48
C LEU A 197 -17.26 15.67 -10.21
N LEU A 198 -17.40 16.88 -9.67
CA LEU A 198 -18.19 17.12 -8.46
C LEU A 198 -19.67 16.81 -8.67
N GLN A 199 -20.19 17.07 -9.89
CA GLN A 199 -21.55 16.68 -10.27
C GLN A 199 -21.72 15.17 -10.21
N GLN A 200 -20.74 14.41 -10.71
CA GLN A 200 -20.75 12.95 -10.66
C GLN A 200 -20.73 12.44 -9.21
N TYR A 201 -19.91 13.03 -8.35
CA TYR A 201 -19.91 12.69 -6.93
C TYR A 201 -21.25 12.98 -6.25
N GLY A 202 -21.87 14.08 -6.60
CA GLY A 202 -23.23 14.40 -6.10
C GLY A 202 -24.24 13.34 -6.51
N GLN A 203 -24.23 12.94 -7.77
CA GLN A 203 -25.14 11.92 -8.29
C GLN A 203 -24.95 10.57 -7.59
N GLN A 204 -23.69 10.19 -7.32
CA GLN A 204 -23.39 8.96 -6.59
C GLN A 204 -23.91 8.96 -5.15
N ARG A 205 -24.16 10.14 -4.59
CA ARG A 205 -24.74 10.33 -3.26
C ARG A 205 -26.24 10.65 -3.31
N GLY A 206 -26.88 10.51 -4.46
CA GLY A 206 -28.30 10.75 -4.64
C GLY A 206 -28.70 12.22 -4.71
N LEU A 207 -27.74 13.12 -4.97
CA LEU A 207 -27.96 14.56 -5.08
C LEU A 207 -28.08 14.98 -6.53
N GLN A 208 -28.81 16.09 -6.79
CA GLN A 208 -28.95 16.68 -8.12
C GLN A 208 -27.92 17.78 -8.37
N GLN A 209 -27.23 18.25 -7.35
CA GLN A 209 -26.22 19.31 -7.44
C GLN A 209 -24.83 18.75 -7.21
N PRO A 210 -23.79 19.47 -7.60
CA PRO A 210 -22.41 19.06 -7.31
C PRO A 210 -22.18 18.92 -5.82
N ALA A 211 -21.33 18.00 -5.43
CA ALA A 211 -20.98 17.77 -4.04
C ALA A 211 -19.48 17.62 -3.87
N ALA A 212 -18.97 18.17 -2.76
CA ALA A 212 -17.61 17.94 -2.31
C ALA A 212 -17.56 16.70 -1.41
N THR A 213 -16.59 15.85 -1.68
CA THR A 213 -16.28 14.68 -0.83
C THR A 213 -14.83 14.77 -0.38
N LEU A 214 -14.40 13.85 0.48
CA LEU A 214 -13.01 13.78 0.91
C LEU A 214 -12.17 12.79 0.08
N ASP A 215 -12.73 12.28 -1.00
CA ASP A 215 -11.93 11.60 -2.02
C ASP A 215 -10.91 12.57 -2.59
N ILE A 216 -9.68 12.10 -2.79
CA ILE A 216 -8.58 12.98 -3.21
C ILE A 216 -8.91 13.79 -4.47
N PRO A 217 -9.49 13.23 -5.54
CA PRO A 217 -9.82 14.07 -6.72
C PRO A 217 -10.78 15.22 -6.41
N SER A 218 -11.78 14.99 -5.55
CA SER A 218 -12.72 16.04 -5.12
C SER A 218 -12.03 17.09 -4.27
N TYR A 219 -11.32 16.65 -3.25
CA TYR A 219 -10.61 17.51 -2.30
C TYR A 219 -9.58 18.40 -3.04
N MET A 220 -8.76 17.81 -3.89
CA MET A 220 -7.72 18.53 -4.62
C MET A 220 -8.29 19.54 -5.62
N ALA A 221 -9.39 19.21 -6.28
CA ALA A 221 -10.05 20.15 -7.19
C ALA A 221 -10.47 21.43 -6.44
N ILE A 222 -11.07 21.29 -5.26
CA ILE A 222 -11.52 22.43 -4.47
C ILE A 222 -10.33 23.20 -3.89
N MET A 223 -9.38 22.51 -3.29
CA MET A 223 -8.22 23.18 -2.69
C MET A 223 -7.36 23.93 -3.70
N THR A 224 -7.32 23.45 -4.95
CA THR A 224 -6.52 24.07 -6.00
C THR A 224 -7.23 25.25 -6.66
N TYR A 225 -8.55 25.12 -6.91
CA TYR A 225 -9.24 26.06 -7.81
C TYR A 225 -10.38 26.86 -7.19
N ALA A 226 -11.00 26.42 -6.08
CA ALA A 226 -12.16 27.11 -5.54
C ALA A 226 -11.81 28.52 -5.03
N ALA A 227 -12.47 29.54 -5.57
CA ALA A 227 -12.28 30.90 -5.12
C ALA A 227 -12.85 31.17 -3.73
N ASP A 228 -13.83 30.39 -3.31
CA ASP A 228 -14.46 30.50 -2.00
C ASP A 228 -13.51 30.01 -0.90
N ARG A 229 -12.88 30.96 -0.21
CA ARG A 229 -11.93 30.67 0.87
C ARG A 229 -12.57 29.93 2.02
N GLY A 230 -13.83 30.25 2.37
CA GLY A 230 -14.57 29.56 3.42
C GLY A 230 -14.80 28.10 3.09
N LEU A 231 -15.07 27.78 1.82
CA LEU A 231 -15.20 26.39 1.36
C LEU A 231 -13.87 25.66 1.48
N ARG A 232 -12.76 26.28 1.08
CA ARG A 232 -11.44 25.65 1.23
C ARG A 232 -11.12 25.38 2.70
N GLU A 233 -11.39 26.32 3.59
CA GLU A 233 -11.20 26.12 5.03
C GLU A 233 -12.02 24.95 5.55
N GLU A 234 -13.30 24.87 5.20
CA GLU A 234 -14.18 23.80 5.62
C GLU A 234 -13.69 22.43 5.17
N LEU A 235 -13.32 22.32 3.88
CA LEU A 235 -12.78 21.06 3.33
C LEU A 235 -11.45 20.68 3.96
N TYR A 236 -10.57 21.66 4.15
CA TYR A 236 -9.29 21.43 4.81
C TYR A 236 -9.48 20.87 6.22
N ARG A 237 -10.34 21.51 7.00
CA ARG A 237 -10.62 21.04 8.38
C ARG A 237 -11.25 19.66 8.38
N ALA A 238 -12.22 19.43 7.51
CA ALA A 238 -12.86 18.12 7.40
C ALA A 238 -11.86 17.02 7.04
N TYR A 239 -10.96 17.30 6.11
CA TYR A 239 -9.96 16.35 5.65
C TYR A 239 -8.87 16.09 6.71
N THR A 240 -8.31 17.14 7.27
CA THR A 240 -7.16 17.03 8.21
C THR A 240 -7.55 16.55 9.60
N THR A 241 -8.83 16.62 9.98
CA THR A 241 -9.31 16.14 11.27
C THR A 241 -10.03 14.80 11.18
N ARG A 242 -9.94 14.12 10.03
CA ARG A 242 -10.53 12.78 9.87
C ARG A 242 -9.95 11.83 10.91
N ALA A 243 -10.82 11.00 11.46
CA ALA A 243 -10.45 9.97 12.43
C ALA A 243 -9.60 10.52 13.59
N SER A 244 -9.93 11.71 14.07
CA SER A 244 -9.26 12.37 15.17
C SER A 244 -10.27 12.77 16.26
N GLU A 245 -9.75 13.30 17.36
CA GLU A 245 -10.56 13.82 18.47
C GLU A 245 -11.41 15.04 18.07
N GLN A 246 -11.06 15.69 16.97
CA GLN A 246 -11.79 16.86 16.45
C GLN A 246 -12.91 16.48 15.46
N GLY A 247 -12.98 15.22 15.08
CA GLY A 247 -13.99 14.71 14.16
C GLY A 247 -15.10 13.94 14.88
N ASN A 248 -15.75 13.02 14.15
CA ASN A 248 -16.76 12.15 14.72
C ASN A 248 -16.11 11.18 15.70
N PRO A 249 -16.57 11.15 16.99
CA PRO A 249 -16.01 10.26 18.00
C PRO A 249 -16.04 8.77 17.63
N GLU A 250 -16.99 8.36 16.81
CA GLU A 250 -17.11 6.98 16.35
C GLU A 250 -15.88 6.53 15.56
N PHE A 251 -15.19 7.46 14.87
CA PHE A 251 -14.03 7.17 14.04
C PHE A 251 -12.71 7.66 14.65
N ASP A 252 -12.72 8.05 15.92
CA ASP A 252 -11.54 8.63 16.58
C ASP A 252 -10.45 7.60 16.78
N ASN A 253 -9.29 7.82 16.16
CA ASN A 253 -8.12 6.96 16.28
C ASN A 253 -7.17 7.37 17.43
N THR A 254 -7.49 8.43 18.18
CA THR A 254 -6.60 8.86 19.28
C THR A 254 -6.34 7.73 20.28
N PRO A 255 -7.35 7.02 20.81
CA PRO A 255 -7.09 5.89 21.70
C PRO A 255 -6.34 4.74 21.02
N VAL A 256 -6.61 4.51 19.74
CA VAL A 256 -5.92 3.47 18.95
C VAL A 256 -4.43 3.78 18.84
N MET A 257 -4.08 5.03 18.52
CA MET A 257 -2.69 5.46 18.41
C MET A 257 -1.95 5.37 19.73
N GLU A 258 -2.58 5.79 20.84
CA GLU A 258 -2.00 5.70 22.18
C GLU A 258 -1.67 4.25 22.54
N GLU A 259 -2.61 3.34 22.31
CA GLU A 259 -2.38 1.92 22.59
C GLU A 259 -1.29 1.32 21.68
N ILE A 260 -1.29 1.65 20.39
CA ILE A 260 -0.25 1.18 19.45
C ILE A 260 1.14 1.62 19.92
N LEU A 261 1.29 2.89 20.29
CA LEU A 261 2.58 3.42 20.75
C LEU A 261 3.06 2.72 22.03
N SER A 262 2.16 2.53 22.97
CA SER A 262 2.46 1.84 24.22
C SER A 262 2.88 0.38 23.98
N LEU A 263 2.13 -0.34 23.16
CA LEU A 263 2.42 -1.74 22.85
C LEU A 263 3.71 -1.92 22.05
N ARG A 264 3.98 -1.02 21.11
CA ARG A 264 5.24 -1.03 20.35
C ARG A 264 6.44 -0.84 21.24
N GLN A 265 6.36 0.09 22.21
CA GLN A 265 7.44 0.31 23.18
C GLN A 265 7.66 -0.93 24.04
N GLU A 266 6.59 -1.52 24.56
CA GLU A 266 6.68 -2.74 25.36
C GLU A 266 7.29 -3.90 24.56
N MET A 267 6.87 -4.09 23.32
CA MET A 267 7.40 -5.14 22.44
C MET A 267 8.89 -4.96 22.19
N ALA A 268 9.32 -3.73 21.89
CA ALA A 268 10.72 -3.42 21.67
C ALA A 268 11.58 -3.76 22.92
N GLN A 269 11.10 -3.39 24.10
CA GLN A 269 11.77 -3.67 25.36
C GLN A 269 11.84 -5.17 25.67
N LEU A 270 10.78 -5.92 25.39
CA LEU A 270 10.80 -7.39 25.52
C LEU A 270 11.92 -8.02 24.69
N LEU A 271 12.21 -7.47 23.52
CA LEU A 271 13.23 -7.96 22.60
C LEU A 271 14.63 -7.38 22.88
N GLY A 272 14.78 -6.56 23.91
CA GLY A 272 16.06 -5.99 24.32
C GLY A 272 16.43 -4.68 23.62
N PHE A 273 15.49 -4.04 22.94
CA PHE A 273 15.70 -2.72 22.35
C PHE A 273 15.24 -1.61 23.31
N SER A 274 15.89 -0.46 23.28
CA SER A 274 15.49 0.69 24.11
C SER A 274 14.24 1.39 23.55
N SER A 275 13.99 1.29 22.26
CA SER A 275 12.85 1.92 21.61
C SER A 275 12.35 1.09 20.41
N TYR A 276 11.11 1.33 19.99
CA TYR A 276 10.58 0.76 18.78
C TYR A 276 11.36 1.20 17.53
N ALA A 277 11.89 2.43 17.53
CA ALA A 277 12.74 2.91 16.44
C ALA A 277 13.99 2.04 16.25
N GLU A 278 14.67 1.66 17.32
CA GLU A 278 15.80 0.72 17.25
C GLU A 278 15.37 -0.65 16.70
N PHE A 279 14.27 -1.19 17.22
CA PHE A 279 13.70 -2.44 16.72
C PHE A 279 13.42 -2.35 15.23
N SER A 280 12.77 -1.28 14.79
CA SER A 280 12.41 -1.07 13.38
C SER A 280 13.63 -1.01 12.47
N LEU A 281 14.72 -0.39 12.94
CA LEU A 281 15.95 -0.28 12.15
C LEU A 281 16.74 -1.59 12.04
N ALA A 282 16.50 -2.55 12.93
CA ALA A 282 17.23 -3.82 12.91
C ALA A 282 17.10 -4.58 11.59
N SER A 283 16.04 -4.34 10.83
CA SER A 283 15.80 -4.97 9.52
C SER A 283 15.96 -3.98 8.34
N LYS A 284 16.54 -2.80 8.56
CA LYS A 284 16.68 -1.73 7.57
C LYS A 284 18.13 -1.40 7.29
N MET A 285 18.35 -0.61 6.24
CA MET A 285 19.70 -0.24 5.80
C MET A 285 20.35 0.81 6.68
N ALA A 286 19.58 1.70 7.31
CA ALA A 286 20.12 2.72 8.19
C ALA A 286 20.77 2.06 9.42
N PRO A 287 21.97 2.50 9.83
CA PRO A 287 22.73 1.81 10.89
C PRO A 287 22.15 2.01 12.28
N ASP A 288 21.63 3.18 12.61
CA ASP A 288 21.10 3.51 13.93
C ASP A 288 20.16 4.72 13.90
N VAL A 289 19.45 4.94 15.00
CA VAL A 289 18.49 6.04 15.15
C VAL A 289 19.18 7.40 15.07
N ALA A 290 20.36 7.55 15.65
CA ALA A 290 21.09 8.83 15.64
C ALA A 290 21.46 9.25 14.21
N THR A 291 21.88 8.32 13.36
CA THR A 291 22.21 8.60 11.95
C THR A 291 20.96 9.05 11.18
N VAL A 292 19.83 8.39 11.36
CA VAL A 292 18.57 8.80 10.74
C VAL A 292 18.16 10.19 11.19
N HIS A 293 18.22 10.44 12.49
CA HIS A 293 17.86 11.74 13.07
C HIS A 293 18.74 12.87 12.53
N GLN A 294 20.05 12.66 12.49
CA GLN A 294 21.00 13.66 11.97
C GLN A 294 20.77 13.94 10.48
N PHE A 295 20.50 12.88 9.69
CA PHE A 295 20.15 13.02 8.27
C PHE A 295 18.92 13.91 8.07
N LEU A 296 17.87 13.69 8.85
CA LEU A 296 16.65 14.49 8.79
C LEU A 296 16.86 15.93 9.23
N ILE A 297 17.67 16.16 10.28
CA ILE A 297 18.00 17.51 10.74
C ILE A 297 18.77 18.27 9.66
N ASP A 298 19.76 17.63 9.04
CA ASP A 298 20.56 18.26 7.98
C ASP A 298 19.68 18.65 6.78
N LEU A 299 18.76 17.77 6.38
CA LEU A 299 17.79 18.08 5.33
C LEU A 299 16.90 19.27 5.71
N ALA A 300 16.38 19.26 6.94
CA ALA A 300 15.51 20.34 7.44
C ALA A 300 16.22 21.68 7.44
N GLU A 301 17.48 21.74 7.87
CA GLU A 301 18.28 22.96 7.89
C GLU A 301 18.51 23.50 6.48
N HIS A 302 18.83 22.64 5.50
CA HIS A 302 19.01 23.06 4.11
C HIS A 302 17.70 23.47 3.45
N ALA A 303 16.56 22.86 3.82
CA ALA A 303 15.27 23.15 3.24
C ALA A 303 14.59 24.41 3.81
N ARG A 304 14.96 24.84 5.01
CA ARG A 304 14.26 25.90 5.75
C ARG A 304 14.22 27.21 4.98
N LYS A 305 15.39 27.72 4.56
CA LYS A 305 15.49 29.01 3.90
C LYS A 305 14.76 29.05 2.55
N PRO A 306 14.93 28.05 1.66
CA PRO A 306 14.11 27.98 0.45
C PRO A 306 12.60 27.94 0.73
N ALA A 307 12.18 27.16 1.73
CA ALA A 307 10.76 27.07 2.10
C ALA A 307 10.19 28.41 2.59
N GLU A 308 10.97 29.15 3.40
CA GLU A 308 10.58 30.49 3.85
C GLU A 308 10.40 31.46 2.66
N GLN A 309 11.28 31.37 1.65
CA GLN A 309 11.18 32.18 0.44
C GLN A 309 9.95 31.83 -0.38
N GLU A 310 9.66 30.55 -0.55
CA GLU A 310 8.47 30.07 -1.26
C GLU A 310 7.18 30.53 -0.56
N ILE A 311 7.11 30.41 0.75
CA ILE A 311 5.96 30.89 1.53
C ILE A 311 5.81 32.42 1.42
N ALA A 312 6.92 33.18 1.41
CA ALA A 312 6.87 34.63 1.24
C ALA A 312 6.26 35.01 -0.12
N GLU A 313 6.57 34.30 -1.19
CA GLU A 313 5.97 34.52 -2.51
C GLU A 313 4.45 34.27 -2.49
N LEU A 314 4.00 33.21 -1.83
CA LEU A 314 2.58 32.89 -1.68
C LEU A 314 1.85 33.93 -0.84
N LYS A 315 2.47 34.44 0.23
CA LYS A 315 1.92 35.53 1.05
C LYS A 315 1.75 36.79 0.26
N ALA A 316 2.71 37.13 -0.61
CA ALA A 316 2.62 38.31 -1.48
C ALA A 316 1.46 38.19 -2.47
N MET A 317 1.25 37.03 -3.06
CA MET A 317 0.10 36.78 -3.94
C MET A 317 -1.23 36.86 -3.20
N ALA A 318 -1.32 36.26 -2.01
CA ALA A 318 -2.52 36.35 -1.20
C ALA A 318 -2.86 37.75 -0.78
N ALA A 319 -1.86 38.61 -0.52
CA ALA A 319 -2.05 40.00 -0.18
C ALA A 319 -2.71 40.80 -1.34
N GLU A 320 -2.46 40.43 -2.57
CA GLU A 320 -3.13 41.02 -3.74
C GLU A 320 -4.65 40.85 -3.71
N ASP A 321 -5.10 39.74 -3.12
CA ASP A 321 -6.51 39.39 -2.93
C ASP A 321 -7.05 39.90 -1.57
N GLY A 322 -6.28 40.67 -0.82
CA GLY A 322 -6.67 41.20 0.47
C GLY A 322 -6.53 40.22 1.63
N ILE A 323 -5.79 39.14 1.45
CA ILE A 323 -5.56 38.17 2.49
C ILE A 323 -4.25 38.48 3.21
N ALA A 324 -4.37 38.91 4.47
CA ALA A 324 -3.22 39.30 5.28
C ALA A 324 -2.53 38.12 5.98
N ASP A 325 -3.24 37.03 6.20
CA ASP A 325 -2.79 35.85 6.94
C ASP A 325 -2.96 34.58 6.12
N LEU A 326 -1.94 34.20 5.38
CA LEU A 326 -1.93 32.98 4.60
C LEU A 326 -2.12 31.78 5.53
N GLN A 327 -3.12 30.93 5.25
CA GLN A 327 -3.44 29.74 5.99
C GLN A 327 -3.16 28.48 5.18
N PRO A 328 -3.09 27.29 5.80
CA PRO A 328 -2.86 26.05 5.06
C PRO A 328 -3.84 25.79 3.92
N TRP A 329 -5.10 26.18 4.06
CA TRP A 329 -6.12 26.03 3.00
C TRP A 329 -5.95 26.99 1.84
N ASP A 330 -5.02 27.95 1.93
CA ASP A 330 -4.70 28.91 0.87
C ASP A 330 -3.50 28.48 0.02
N THR A 331 -2.63 27.63 0.56
CA THR A 331 -1.33 27.29 -0.03
C THR A 331 -1.44 26.69 -1.42
N GLY A 332 -2.28 25.68 -1.60
CA GLY A 332 -2.48 25.01 -2.89
C GLY A 332 -3.10 25.95 -3.92
N TYR A 333 -4.06 26.75 -3.50
CA TYR A 333 -4.75 27.71 -4.35
C TYR A 333 -3.79 28.78 -4.91
N TYR A 334 -2.97 29.37 -4.05
CA TYR A 334 -2.01 30.38 -4.49
C TYR A 334 -0.78 29.79 -5.20
N SER A 335 -0.40 28.56 -4.88
CA SER A 335 0.64 27.85 -5.62
C SER A 335 0.25 27.67 -7.09
N GLU A 336 -0.99 27.29 -7.35
CA GLU A 336 -1.48 27.14 -8.73
C GLU A 336 -1.52 28.49 -9.46
N LYS A 337 -1.96 29.55 -8.80
CA LYS A 337 -1.94 30.91 -9.36
C LYS A 337 -0.52 31.39 -9.64
N LEU A 338 0.42 31.13 -8.76
CA LEU A 338 1.83 31.52 -8.93
C LEU A 338 2.44 30.79 -10.14
N LYS A 339 2.18 29.50 -10.26
CA LYS A 339 2.63 28.71 -11.40
C LYS A 339 2.07 29.25 -12.70
N MET A 340 0.80 29.62 -12.73
CA MET A 340 0.16 30.23 -13.91
C MET A 340 0.80 31.56 -14.27
N ARG A 341 1.12 32.38 -13.26
CA ARG A 341 1.77 33.70 -13.48
C ARG A 341 3.20 33.53 -13.99
N GLN A 342 3.99 32.66 -13.39
CA GLN A 342 5.41 32.53 -13.71
C GLN A 342 5.68 31.73 -14.98
N PHE A 343 4.87 30.70 -15.23
CA PHE A 343 5.13 29.69 -16.28
C PHE A 343 4.00 29.62 -17.32
N ASN A 344 2.91 30.34 -17.13
CA ASN A 344 1.68 30.19 -17.92
C ASN A 344 1.22 28.73 -18.00
N LEU A 345 1.33 28.00 -16.87
CA LEU A 345 1.10 26.59 -16.76
C LEU A 345 0.17 26.28 -15.58
N SER A 346 -0.84 25.45 -15.81
CA SER A 346 -1.73 24.95 -14.77
C SER A 346 -1.90 23.45 -14.88
N GLN A 347 -2.30 22.82 -13.80
CA GLN A 347 -2.65 21.38 -13.81
C GLN A 347 -3.77 21.13 -14.84
N GLU A 348 -4.77 22.03 -14.87
CA GLU A 348 -5.88 21.91 -15.81
C GLU A 348 -5.44 22.00 -17.27
N ALA A 349 -4.50 22.90 -17.60
CA ALA A 349 -3.99 23.06 -18.96
C ALA A 349 -3.24 21.82 -19.46
N LEU A 350 -2.67 21.05 -18.55
CA LEU A 350 -1.93 19.83 -18.89
C LEU A 350 -2.83 18.60 -19.10
N LYS A 351 -4.00 18.57 -18.47
CA LYS A 351 -4.90 17.40 -18.52
C LYS A 351 -5.21 16.90 -19.94
N PRO A 352 -5.49 17.75 -20.95
CA PRO A 352 -5.74 17.26 -22.31
C PRO A 352 -4.61 16.47 -22.94
N TYR A 353 -3.38 16.68 -22.45
CA TYR A 353 -2.20 15.94 -22.92
C TYR A 353 -2.02 14.60 -22.21
N PHE A 354 -2.78 14.36 -21.14
CA PHE A 354 -2.62 13.19 -20.28
C PHE A 354 -3.89 12.34 -20.14
N PRO A 355 -4.55 11.97 -21.27
CA PRO A 355 -5.60 10.94 -21.18
C PRO A 355 -4.98 9.63 -20.67
N ALA A 356 -5.64 8.96 -19.74
CA ALA A 356 -5.11 7.75 -19.12
C ALA A 356 -4.67 6.69 -20.14
N PRO A 357 -5.44 6.38 -21.22
CA PRO A 357 -4.97 5.41 -22.22
C PRO A 357 -3.66 5.82 -22.90
N LYS A 358 -3.51 7.10 -23.21
CA LYS A 358 -2.28 7.62 -23.84
C LYS A 358 -1.08 7.55 -22.89
N ILE A 359 -1.31 7.86 -21.61
CA ILE A 359 -0.24 7.81 -20.60
C ILE A 359 0.21 6.38 -20.37
N LEU A 360 -0.70 5.41 -20.34
CA LEU A 360 -0.33 4.00 -20.22
C LEU A 360 0.51 3.53 -21.42
N GLN A 361 0.12 3.89 -22.63
CA GLN A 361 0.91 3.57 -23.82
C GLN A 361 2.30 4.20 -23.76
N GLY A 362 2.37 5.46 -23.33
CA GLY A 362 3.64 6.18 -23.16
C GLY A 362 4.55 5.52 -22.12
N LEU A 363 3.98 5.17 -20.97
CA LEU A 363 4.70 4.45 -19.91
C LEU A 363 5.28 3.13 -20.45
N PHE A 364 4.46 2.33 -21.11
CA PHE A 364 4.88 1.03 -21.63
C PHE A 364 5.94 1.17 -22.74
N SER A 365 5.81 2.19 -23.59
CA SER A 365 6.80 2.50 -24.62
C SER A 365 8.16 2.88 -24.02
N ILE A 366 8.18 3.73 -23.00
CA ILE A 366 9.41 4.14 -22.32
C ILE A 366 10.08 2.92 -21.67
N VAL A 367 9.31 2.10 -20.98
CA VAL A 367 9.81 0.90 -20.30
C VAL A 367 10.37 -0.10 -21.32
N SER A 368 9.70 -0.27 -22.45
CA SER A 368 10.18 -1.12 -23.55
C SER A 368 11.52 -0.64 -24.09
N ARG A 369 11.66 0.67 -24.30
CA ARG A 369 12.91 1.26 -24.80
C ARG A 369 14.07 1.16 -23.81
N LEU A 370 13.77 1.33 -22.50
CA LEU A 370 14.81 1.31 -21.46
C LEU A 370 15.26 -0.12 -21.10
N TYR A 371 14.35 -1.06 -21.07
CA TYR A 371 14.61 -2.39 -20.50
C TYR A 371 14.43 -3.54 -21.50
N GLY A 372 14.00 -3.28 -22.72
CA GLY A 372 13.80 -4.32 -23.72
C GLY A 372 12.67 -5.29 -23.41
N ILE A 373 11.67 -4.86 -22.63
CA ILE A 373 10.51 -5.67 -22.28
C ILE A 373 9.27 -5.11 -22.96
N ASN A 374 8.30 -5.98 -23.23
CA ASN A 374 7.00 -5.60 -23.74
C ASN A 374 5.92 -5.83 -22.67
N ILE A 375 4.95 -4.94 -22.62
CA ILE A 375 3.81 -5.06 -21.73
C ILE A 375 2.57 -5.30 -22.57
N VAL A 376 1.88 -6.39 -22.29
CA VAL A 376 0.72 -6.84 -23.07
C VAL A 376 -0.49 -6.95 -22.14
N GLU A 377 -1.58 -6.32 -22.52
CA GLU A 377 -2.84 -6.48 -21.78
C GLU A 377 -3.43 -7.86 -22.03
N ARG A 378 -3.89 -8.52 -20.99
CA ARG A 378 -4.51 -9.85 -21.07
C ARG A 378 -5.86 -9.82 -20.38
N GLU A 379 -6.75 -10.71 -20.83
CA GLU A 379 -8.03 -10.94 -20.15
C GLU A 379 -7.79 -11.77 -18.89
N ALA A 380 -8.23 -11.25 -17.74
CA ALA A 380 -8.19 -11.94 -16.46
C ALA A 380 -9.42 -11.56 -15.63
N PRO A 381 -9.87 -12.43 -14.74
CA PRO A 381 -10.90 -12.05 -13.78
C PRO A 381 -10.43 -10.88 -12.90
N VAL A 382 -11.32 -9.94 -12.67
CA VAL A 382 -11.02 -8.73 -11.88
C VAL A 382 -12.12 -8.52 -10.83
N TRP A 383 -11.76 -7.74 -9.80
CA TRP A 383 -12.67 -7.42 -8.68
C TRP A 383 -13.59 -6.22 -9.00
N HIS A 384 -13.23 -5.41 -9.99
CA HIS A 384 -13.98 -4.21 -10.38
C HIS A 384 -13.73 -3.91 -11.85
N PRO A 385 -14.71 -3.36 -12.59
CA PRO A 385 -14.54 -3.04 -14.02
C PRO A 385 -13.38 -2.11 -14.35
N ASP A 386 -12.95 -1.26 -13.40
CA ASP A 386 -11.80 -0.38 -13.62
C ASP A 386 -10.46 -1.11 -13.58
N ALA A 387 -10.40 -2.30 -12.98
CA ALA A 387 -9.17 -3.06 -12.88
C ALA A 387 -8.80 -3.71 -14.20
N ARG A 388 -7.52 -3.68 -14.55
CA ARG A 388 -6.98 -4.25 -15.78
C ARG A 388 -5.74 -5.07 -15.47
N TYR A 389 -5.52 -6.13 -16.25
CA TYR A 389 -4.41 -7.05 -16.05
C TYR A 389 -3.46 -7.03 -17.25
N PHE A 390 -2.16 -7.08 -16.96
CA PHE A 390 -1.07 -7.01 -17.96
C PHE A 390 0.00 -8.04 -17.63
N GLU A 391 0.71 -8.47 -18.67
CA GLU A 391 1.88 -9.34 -18.52
C GLU A 391 3.11 -8.69 -19.14
N LEU A 392 4.26 -8.89 -18.49
CA LEU A 392 5.56 -8.45 -18.99
C LEU A 392 6.22 -9.60 -19.74
N GLU A 393 6.68 -9.32 -20.95
CA GLU A 393 7.35 -10.29 -21.81
C GLU A 393 8.74 -9.79 -22.19
N GLU A 394 9.70 -10.71 -22.24
CA GLU A 394 11.04 -10.47 -22.77
C GLU A 394 11.37 -11.58 -23.75
N GLN A 395 11.58 -11.22 -25.03
CA GLN A 395 11.87 -12.17 -26.10
C GLN A 395 10.86 -13.34 -26.15
N GLY A 396 9.58 -13.01 -25.99
CA GLY A 396 8.49 -13.99 -26.03
C GLY A 396 8.27 -14.75 -24.73
N ASN A 397 9.08 -14.56 -23.71
CA ASN A 397 8.92 -15.22 -22.41
C ASN A 397 8.23 -14.29 -21.41
N VAL A 398 7.18 -14.78 -20.76
CA VAL A 398 6.48 -14.03 -19.72
C VAL A 398 7.33 -13.98 -18.46
N LEU A 399 7.64 -12.78 -17.97
CA LEU A 399 8.41 -12.56 -16.75
C LEU A 399 7.55 -12.45 -15.50
N GLY A 400 6.35 -11.91 -15.65
CA GLY A 400 5.44 -11.67 -14.55
C GLY A 400 4.17 -10.98 -15.01
N GLY A 401 3.27 -10.74 -14.06
CA GLY A 401 2.00 -10.06 -14.33
C GLY A 401 1.71 -8.98 -13.29
N PHE A 402 0.81 -8.07 -13.63
CA PHE A 402 0.36 -7.06 -12.70
C PHE A 402 -1.04 -6.58 -13.05
N TYR A 403 -1.74 -6.12 -12.01
CA TYR A 403 -3.02 -5.44 -12.16
C TYR A 403 -2.82 -3.95 -11.96
N PHE A 404 -3.55 -3.14 -12.72
CA PHE A 404 -3.78 -1.73 -12.40
C PHE A 404 -5.21 -1.54 -11.90
N ASP A 405 -5.35 -0.84 -10.79
CA ASP A 405 -6.60 -0.30 -10.28
C ASP A 405 -6.37 1.18 -10.00
N LEU A 406 -6.66 2.04 -10.98
CA LEU A 406 -6.13 3.40 -11.02
C LEU A 406 -7.05 4.45 -10.39
N TYR A 407 -8.36 4.26 -10.37
CA TYR A 407 -9.29 5.35 -10.07
C TYR A 407 -9.86 5.30 -8.66
N ALA A 408 -10.04 6.48 -8.06
CA ALA A 408 -10.70 6.62 -6.77
C ALA A 408 -12.17 6.18 -6.86
N ARG A 409 -12.64 5.50 -5.82
CA ARG A 409 -14.04 5.11 -5.68
C ARG A 409 -14.40 4.82 -4.23
N SER A 410 -15.68 4.76 -3.93
CA SER A 410 -16.18 4.38 -2.61
C SER A 410 -15.73 2.95 -2.25
N GLY A 411 -15.38 2.70 -0.98
CA GLY A 411 -14.92 1.40 -0.52
C GLY A 411 -13.46 1.09 -0.84
N LYS A 412 -12.73 2.04 -1.39
CA LYS A 412 -11.32 1.89 -1.72
C LYS A 412 -10.46 2.76 -0.81
N ARG A 413 -9.46 2.16 -0.19
CA ARG A 413 -8.51 2.89 0.66
C ARG A 413 -7.77 3.95 -0.15
N GLY A 414 -7.58 5.15 0.44
CA GLY A 414 -6.85 6.25 -0.19
C GLY A 414 -5.36 5.97 -0.33
N GLY A 415 -4.71 6.79 -1.16
CA GLY A 415 -3.28 6.68 -1.44
C GLY A 415 -2.97 5.87 -2.69
N ALA A 416 -1.69 5.59 -2.87
CA ALA A 416 -1.21 4.75 -3.97
C ALA A 416 -0.19 3.75 -3.42
N TRP A 417 -0.22 2.52 -3.92
CA TRP A 417 0.69 1.49 -3.44
C TRP A 417 0.86 0.37 -4.46
N MET A 418 1.93 -0.39 -4.26
CA MET A 418 2.14 -1.69 -4.89
C MET A 418 2.08 -2.76 -3.80
N SER A 419 1.35 -3.84 -4.05
CA SER A 419 1.31 -5.01 -3.18
C SER A 419 1.43 -6.29 -4.00
N GLY A 420 1.96 -7.36 -3.39
CA GLY A 420 2.16 -8.63 -4.08
C GLY A 420 0.96 -9.56 -3.96
N PHE A 421 0.64 -10.26 -5.03
CA PHE A 421 -0.18 -11.46 -4.97
C PHE A 421 0.70 -12.70 -4.85
N ARG A 422 1.70 -12.81 -5.74
CA ARG A 422 2.61 -13.97 -5.82
C ARG A 422 4.04 -13.47 -6.02
N SER A 423 4.96 -14.02 -5.23
CA SER A 423 6.37 -13.70 -5.34
C SER A 423 7.07 -14.56 -6.38
N ARG A 424 8.18 -14.07 -6.92
CA ARG A 424 9.08 -14.87 -7.74
C ARG A 424 9.78 -15.88 -6.84
N MET A 425 9.60 -17.18 -7.12
CA MET A 425 10.15 -18.23 -6.28
C MET A 425 10.56 -19.43 -7.12
N GLN A 426 11.77 -19.94 -6.88
CA GLN A 426 12.21 -21.21 -7.46
C GLN A 426 11.63 -22.37 -6.63
N THR A 427 10.86 -23.21 -7.29
CA THR A 427 10.26 -24.41 -6.66
C THR A 427 10.79 -25.67 -7.31
N GLY A 428 10.47 -26.83 -6.75
CA GLY A 428 10.77 -28.12 -7.36
C GLY A 428 10.10 -28.34 -8.71
N ASN A 429 9.02 -27.59 -9.00
CA ASN A 429 8.26 -27.65 -10.25
C ASN A 429 8.65 -26.55 -11.25
N GLY A 430 9.71 -25.81 -11.00
CA GLY A 430 10.18 -24.73 -11.85
C GLY A 430 10.05 -23.36 -11.20
N LEU A 431 10.22 -22.30 -12.00
CA LEU A 431 10.15 -20.93 -11.53
C LEU A 431 8.71 -20.44 -11.45
N GLN A 432 8.27 -20.09 -10.24
CA GLN A 432 7.03 -19.36 -10.03
C GLN A 432 7.24 -17.89 -10.41
N LYS A 433 6.40 -17.40 -11.31
CA LYS A 433 6.50 -16.01 -11.80
C LYS A 433 5.66 -15.08 -10.95
N PRO A 434 6.16 -13.86 -10.68
CA PRO A 434 5.49 -12.93 -9.78
C PRO A 434 4.28 -12.25 -10.41
N ILE A 435 3.29 -11.92 -9.57
CA ILE A 435 2.12 -11.11 -9.91
C ILE A 435 1.92 -10.09 -8.79
N CYS A 436 1.67 -8.83 -9.15
CA CYS A 436 1.39 -7.78 -8.17
C CYS A 436 0.17 -6.93 -8.51
N TYR A 437 -0.27 -6.18 -7.52
CA TYR A 437 -1.29 -5.15 -7.65
C TYR A 437 -0.63 -3.79 -7.59
N MET A 438 -1.01 -2.90 -8.50
CA MET A 438 -0.65 -1.47 -8.45
C MET A 438 -1.95 -0.67 -8.35
N VAL A 439 -2.13 -0.02 -7.22
CA VAL A 439 -3.37 0.67 -6.87
C VAL A 439 -3.10 2.15 -6.75
N CYS A 440 -3.95 2.96 -7.37
CA CYS A 440 -3.92 4.41 -7.29
C CYS A 440 -5.32 4.93 -6.96
N ASN A 441 -5.42 6.23 -6.74
CA ASN A 441 -6.68 6.92 -6.49
C ASN A 441 -6.76 8.17 -7.37
N PHE A 442 -6.63 7.97 -8.68
CA PHE A 442 -6.65 9.06 -9.66
C PHE A 442 -8.08 9.55 -9.92
N THR A 443 -8.16 10.74 -10.51
CA THR A 443 -9.41 11.30 -10.99
C THR A 443 -10.08 10.31 -11.95
N PRO A 444 -11.31 9.86 -11.63
CA PRO A 444 -11.99 8.87 -12.46
C PRO A 444 -12.49 9.47 -13.78
N PRO A 445 -12.82 8.64 -14.78
CA PRO A 445 -13.51 9.10 -15.97
C PRO A 445 -14.85 9.74 -15.60
N VAL A 446 -15.26 10.76 -16.35
CA VAL A 446 -16.55 11.40 -16.21
C VAL A 446 -17.37 11.10 -17.46
N GLY A 447 -18.52 10.45 -17.29
CA GLY A 447 -19.36 10.02 -18.41
C GLY A 447 -18.60 9.06 -19.31
N ASP A 448 -18.71 9.27 -20.64
CA ASP A 448 -18.06 8.43 -21.66
C ASP A 448 -16.65 8.90 -22.02
N GLN A 449 -16.18 9.99 -21.39
CA GLN A 449 -14.87 10.53 -21.68
C GLN A 449 -13.78 9.74 -20.94
N PRO A 450 -12.59 9.54 -21.55
CA PRO A 450 -11.49 8.92 -20.85
C PRO A 450 -11.04 9.79 -19.68
N ALA A 451 -10.49 9.18 -18.64
CA ALA A 451 -9.92 9.91 -17.52
C ALA A 451 -8.76 10.79 -18.01
N LEU A 452 -8.74 12.05 -17.57
CA LEU A 452 -7.66 12.99 -17.83
C LEU A 452 -6.85 13.13 -16.53
N LEU A 453 -5.59 12.75 -16.57
CA LEU A 453 -4.74 12.76 -15.39
C LEU A 453 -4.08 14.12 -15.19
N THR A 454 -3.86 14.48 -13.92
CA THR A 454 -2.98 15.60 -13.59
C THR A 454 -1.52 15.18 -13.75
N HIS A 455 -0.62 16.13 -13.83
CA HIS A 455 0.82 15.85 -13.86
C HIS A 455 1.27 15.08 -12.63
N ASP A 456 0.75 15.43 -11.45
CA ASP A 456 1.05 14.72 -10.20
C ASP A 456 0.59 13.27 -10.23
N GLU A 457 -0.58 13.01 -10.82
CA GLU A 457 -1.10 11.65 -10.99
C GLU A 457 -0.21 10.84 -11.94
N VAL A 458 0.29 11.45 -13.01
CA VAL A 458 1.25 10.81 -13.92
C VAL A 458 2.54 10.43 -13.18
N ASN A 459 3.08 11.34 -12.38
CA ASN A 459 4.25 11.05 -11.54
C ASN A 459 4.02 9.88 -10.61
N THR A 460 2.87 9.84 -9.96
CA THR A 460 2.50 8.74 -9.05
C THR A 460 2.42 7.40 -9.80
N LEU A 461 1.82 7.40 -10.98
CA LEU A 461 1.72 6.19 -11.81
C LEU A 461 3.12 5.63 -12.16
N PHE A 462 4.02 6.50 -12.60
CA PHE A 462 5.40 6.09 -12.92
C PHE A 462 6.13 5.59 -11.67
N HIS A 463 5.92 6.22 -10.52
CA HIS A 463 6.50 5.81 -9.24
C HIS A 463 6.06 4.40 -8.85
N GLU A 464 4.75 4.16 -8.82
CA GLU A 464 4.20 2.85 -8.45
C GLU A 464 4.60 1.76 -9.46
N PHE A 465 4.60 2.12 -10.74
CA PHE A 465 5.06 1.19 -11.77
C PHE A 465 6.54 0.83 -11.58
N GLY A 466 7.36 1.78 -11.13
CA GLY A 466 8.76 1.52 -10.80
C GLY A 466 8.92 0.44 -9.74
N HIS A 467 8.12 0.47 -8.68
CA HIS A 467 8.09 -0.59 -7.67
C HIS A 467 7.66 -1.93 -8.28
N GLY A 468 6.60 -1.94 -9.08
CA GLY A 468 6.11 -3.13 -9.76
C GLY A 468 7.14 -3.73 -10.71
N LEU A 469 7.82 -2.88 -11.49
CA LEU A 469 8.84 -3.30 -12.44
C LEU A 469 10.05 -3.93 -11.73
N GLN A 470 10.52 -3.33 -10.64
CA GLN A 470 11.58 -3.89 -9.81
C GLN A 470 11.21 -5.29 -9.34
N ASP A 471 10.01 -5.45 -8.81
CA ASP A 471 9.52 -6.72 -8.29
C ASP A 471 9.36 -7.77 -9.41
N ARG A 472 8.95 -7.36 -10.61
CA ARG A 472 8.69 -8.29 -11.73
C ARG A 472 9.95 -8.69 -12.50
N LYS A 473 10.91 -7.81 -12.61
CA LYS A 473 12.13 -8.04 -13.42
C LYS A 473 13.34 -8.44 -12.59
N SER A 474 13.46 -7.99 -11.35
CA SER A 474 14.62 -8.26 -10.52
C SER A 474 14.52 -9.62 -9.80
N THR A 475 15.70 -10.18 -9.48
CA THR A 475 15.81 -11.36 -8.61
C THR A 475 15.67 -10.92 -7.16
N ARG A 476 14.47 -10.49 -6.75
CA ARG A 476 14.24 -10.17 -5.36
C ARG A 476 14.29 -11.46 -4.55
N LEU A 477 15.14 -11.49 -3.53
CA LEU A 477 15.08 -12.50 -2.50
C LEU A 477 13.76 -12.32 -1.76
N ASN A 478 13.07 -13.41 -1.49
CA ASN A 478 11.84 -13.40 -0.71
C ASN A 478 12.11 -12.71 0.63
N SER A 479 11.78 -11.45 0.73
CA SER A 479 11.61 -10.79 2.01
C SER A 479 10.10 -10.75 2.26
N SER A 480 9.66 -11.61 3.14
CA SER A 480 8.33 -11.49 3.73
C SER A 480 8.25 -10.13 4.43
N HIS A 481 7.29 -9.32 4.04
CA HIS A 481 6.93 -8.12 4.78
C HIS A 481 5.84 -8.44 5.78
#